data_11277565b98b837e2bef258ab69417d8
#
_entry.id   11277565b98b837e2bef258ab69417d8
#
_cell.length_a   1.000
_cell.length_b   1.000
_cell.length_c   1.000
_cell.angle_alpha   90.00
_cell.angle_beta   90.00
_cell.angle_gamma   90.00
#
_symmetry.space_group_name_H-M   'P 1'
#
loop_
_entity.id
_entity.type
_entity.pdbx_description
1 polymer ?
#
loop_
_entity_poly.entity_id
_entity_poly.type
_entity_poly.pdbx_seq_one_letter_code
_entity_poly.pdbx_strand_id
1 'polypeptide(L)'
;THEIRTPLNAIVGFTNILAETDNLSREERMFFLKEINDNKDFLVQMINDLLDFSKIEANTIEYNDGDVDVNALIDEICAVENAHPRPSGILLEFVEKLPQCRLMIDRIRFAQVVNNLVKNALKFTEQGSVKIGYRRLSNNNFYFYVADTGCGIDEDSRRAIFERFVKMNYNIRGTGLGLSITKSIVEHYGGGIGVESKK
;
A
#
# COMPACT_ATOMS: atom_id res chain seq x y z
N THR A 1 0.00 -16.62 12.51
CA THR A 1 -0.62 -17.90 12.09
C THR A 1 -2.12 -17.75 11.84
N HIS A 2 -2.85 -16.97 12.63
CA HIS A 2 -4.30 -16.80 12.46
C HIS A 2 -4.65 -15.97 11.21
N GLU A 3 -3.87 -14.96 10.90
CA GLU A 3 -4.08 -14.07 9.76
C GLU A 3 -3.83 -14.72 8.39
N ILE A 4 -3.01 -15.79 8.34
CA ILE A 4 -2.81 -16.61 7.13
C ILE A 4 -3.99 -17.59 6.96
N ARG A 5 -4.51 -18.14 8.05
CA ARG A 5 -5.59 -19.12 8.00
C ARG A 5 -6.90 -18.54 7.45
N THR A 6 -7.21 -17.31 7.81
CA THR A 6 -8.46 -16.66 7.39
C THR A 6 -8.59 -16.54 5.86
N PRO A 7 -7.66 -15.91 5.12
CA PRO A 7 -7.74 -15.85 3.66
C PRO A 7 -7.62 -17.24 3.01
N LEU A 8 -6.83 -18.15 3.58
CA LEU A 8 -6.71 -19.50 3.06
C LEU A 8 -8.04 -20.26 3.15
N ASN A 9 -8.72 -20.20 4.30
CA ASN A 9 -10.03 -20.82 4.47
C ASN A 9 -11.09 -20.20 3.55
N ALA A 10 -11.02 -18.89 3.29
CA ALA A 10 -11.92 -18.24 2.35
C ALA A 10 -11.69 -18.75 0.92
N ILE A 11 -10.43 -18.87 0.47
CA ILE A 11 -10.10 -19.44 -0.83
C ILE A 11 -10.66 -20.86 -0.96
N VAL A 12 -10.39 -21.72 0.02
CA VAL A 12 -10.87 -23.12 0.01
C VAL A 12 -12.40 -23.17 0.03
N GLY A 13 -13.05 -22.38 0.89
CA GLY A 13 -14.51 -22.34 0.98
C GLY A 13 -15.20 -21.93 -0.31
N PHE A 14 -14.74 -20.83 -0.94
CA PHE A 14 -15.29 -20.36 -2.22
C PHE A 14 -14.98 -21.32 -3.37
N THR A 15 -13.82 -21.97 -3.36
CA THR A 15 -13.49 -22.99 -4.36
C THR A 15 -14.42 -24.20 -4.25
N ASN A 16 -14.73 -24.66 -3.01
CA ASN A 16 -15.67 -25.77 -2.81
C ASN A 16 -17.08 -25.39 -3.28
N ILE A 17 -17.55 -24.17 -2.98
CA ILE A 17 -18.85 -23.68 -3.48
C ILE A 17 -18.91 -23.72 -5.01
N LEU A 18 -17.84 -23.25 -5.67
CA LEU A 18 -17.75 -23.27 -7.14
C LEU A 18 -17.72 -24.68 -7.72
N ALA A 19 -17.16 -25.65 -7.00
CA ALA A 19 -17.04 -27.04 -7.42
C ALA A 19 -18.31 -27.87 -7.16
N GLU A 20 -19.02 -27.60 -6.06
CA GLU A 20 -20.15 -28.41 -5.60
C GLU A 20 -21.53 -27.87 -6.03
N THR A 21 -21.59 -26.63 -6.52
CA THR A 21 -22.86 -25.98 -6.88
C THR A 21 -23.01 -25.84 -8.41
N ASP A 22 -23.83 -26.71 -9.01
CA ASP A 22 -24.04 -26.75 -10.46
C ASP A 22 -24.82 -25.54 -11.01
N ASN A 23 -25.72 -24.96 -10.22
CA ASN A 23 -26.68 -23.95 -10.65
C ASN A 23 -26.32 -22.51 -10.25
N LEU A 24 -25.03 -22.19 -10.10
CA LEU A 24 -24.59 -20.81 -9.85
C LEU A 24 -24.86 -19.94 -11.08
N SER A 25 -25.48 -18.77 -10.84
CA SER A 25 -25.56 -17.72 -11.85
C SER A 25 -24.16 -17.22 -12.24
N ARG A 26 -24.09 -16.59 -13.39
CA ARG A 26 -22.84 -15.96 -13.84
C ARG A 26 -22.33 -14.92 -12.85
N GLU A 27 -23.22 -14.16 -12.23
CA GLU A 27 -22.92 -13.12 -11.26
C GLU A 27 -22.34 -13.70 -9.97
N GLU A 28 -22.96 -14.75 -9.42
CA GLU A 28 -22.46 -15.46 -8.24
C GLU A 28 -21.08 -16.08 -8.49
N ARG A 29 -20.90 -16.72 -9.66
CA ARG A 29 -19.61 -17.28 -10.06
C ARG A 29 -18.52 -16.22 -10.14
N MET A 30 -18.82 -15.06 -10.74
CA MET A 30 -17.88 -13.94 -10.81
C MET A 30 -17.57 -13.35 -9.43
N PHE A 31 -18.56 -13.28 -8.54
CA PHE A 31 -18.36 -12.86 -7.17
C PHE A 31 -17.39 -13.79 -6.43
N PHE A 32 -17.59 -15.10 -6.47
CA PHE A 32 -16.70 -16.06 -5.81
C PHE A 32 -15.29 -16.06 -6.39
N LEU A 33 -15.14 -15.95 -7.71
CA LEU A 33 -13.84 -15.82 -8.36
C LEU A 33 -13.10 -14.54 -7.92
N LYS A 34 -13.82 -13.44 -7.79
CA LYS A 34 -13.26 -12.19 -7.28
C LYS A 34 -12.77 -12.36 -5.84
N GLU A 35 -13.61 -12.92 -4.95
CA GLU A 35 -13.25 -13.17 -3.56
C GLU A 35 -12.01 -14.09 -3.43
N ILE A 36 -11.90 -15.13 -4.25
CA ILE A 36 -10.72 -16.00 -4.29
C ILE A 36 -9.47 -15.19 -4.69
N ASN A 37 -9.56 -14.39 -5.74
CA ASN A 37 -8.44 -13.57 -6.18
C ASN A 37 -8.02 -12.52 -5.14
N ASP A 38 -8.98 -11.82 -4.54
CA ASP A 38 -8.71 -10.82 -3.50
C ASP A 38 -8.03 -11.44 -2.27
N ASN A 39 -8.43 -12.66 -1.87
CA ASN A 39 -7.80 -13.38 -0.76
C ASN A 39 -6.41 -13.93 -1.13
N LYS A 40 -6.22 -14.41 -2.35
CA LYS A 40 -4.91 -14.82 -2.89
C LYS A 40 -3.93 -13.65 -2.91
N ASP A 41 -4.34 -12.49 -3.44
CA ASP A 41 -3.48 -11.30 -3.54
C ASP A 41 -3.09 -10.78 -2.14
N PHE A 42 -4.04 -10.79 -1.21
CA PHE A 42 -3.76 -10.45 0.19
C PHE A 42 -2.75 -11.43 0.84
N LEU A 43 -2.87 -12.72 0.58
CA LEU A 43 -1.96 -13.73 1.12
C LEU A 43 -0.55 -13.57 0.56
N VAL A 44 -0.42 -13.32 -0.75
CA VAL A 44 0.86 -13.05 -1.41
C VAL A 44 1.51 -11.78 -0.84
N GLN A 45 0.74 -10.70 -0.66
CA GLN A 45 1.24 -9.48 -0.04
C GLN A 45 1.73 -9.74 1.38
N MET A 46 0.97 -10.50 2.18
CA MET A 46 1.36 -10.83 3.56
C MET A 46 2.68 -11.62 3.62
N ILE A 47 2.87 -12.58 2.72
CA ILE A 47 4.12 -13.34 2.65
C ILE A 47 5.28 -12.43 2.27
N ASN A 48 5.11 -11.56 1.28
CA ASN A 48 6.15 -10.62 0.86
C ASN A 48 6.50 -9.62 1.97
N ASP A 49 5.50 -9.06 2.66
CA ASP A 49 5.71 -8.17 3.81
C ASP A 49 6.48 -8.87 4.93
N LEU A 50 6.18 -10.15 5.20
CA LEU A 50 6.88 -10.93 6.23
C LEU A 50 8.34 -11.24 5.82
N LEU A 51 8.58 -11.55 4.55
CA LEU A 51 9.93 -11.78 4.03
C LEU A 51 10.76 -10.50 4.06
N ASP A 52 10.20 -9.37 3.63
CA ASP A 52 10.87 -8.07 3.70
C ASP A 52 11.15 -7.69 5.15
N PHE A 53 10.18 -7.87 6.04
CA PHE A 53 10.36 -7.66 7.47
C PHE A 53 11.51 -8.51 8.04
N SER A 54 11.57 -9.80 7.69
CA SER A 54 12.63 -10.71 8.14
C SER A 54 14.01 -10.28 7.64
N LYS A 55 14.10 -9.80 6.39
CA LYS A 55 15.35 -9.28 5.82
C LYS A 55 15.79 -7.97 6.48
N ILE A 56 14.84 -7.08 6.83
CA ILE A 56 15.11 -5.83 7.56
C ILE A 56 15.66 -6.16 8.96
N GLU A 57 15.01 -7.08 9.70
CA GLU A 57 15.45 -7.52 11.03
C GLU A 57 16.85 -8.13 11.02
N ALA A 58 17.14 -8.94 9.99
CA ALA A 58 18.45 -9.56 9.82
C ALA A 58 19.50 -8.60 9.24
N ASN A 59 19.12 -7.37 8.89
CA ASN A 59 19.98 -6.40 8.20
C ASN A 59 20.57 -6.95 6.89
N THR A 60 19.79 -7.79 6.19
CA THR A 60 20.17 -8.49 4.95
C THR A 60 19.39 -8.02 3.73
N ILE A 61 18.66 -6.92 3.86
CA ILE A 61 17.96 -6.34 2.71
C ILE A 61 18.98 -5.76 1.72
N GLU A 62 18.88 -6.17 0.48
CA GLU A 62 19.72 -5.64 -0.60
C GLU A 62 18.97 -4.53 -1.33
N TYR A 63 19.69 -3.45 -1.65
CA TYR A 63 19.19 -2.32 -2.43
C TYR A 63 19.96 -2.26 -3.76
N ASN A 64 19.21 -2.24 -4.85
CA ASN A 64 19.76 -2.13 -6.20
C ASN A 64 19.50 -0.71 -6.73
N ASP A 65 20.35 0.23 -6.31
CA ASP A 65 20.21 1.62 -6.71
C ASP A 65 20.49 1.82 -8.19
N GLY A 66 19.62 2.57 -8.84
CA GLY A 66 19.69 2.95 -10.23
C GLY A 66 19.18 4.35 -10.46
N ASP A 67 19.38 4.85 -11.66
CA ASP A 67 18.89 6.17 -12.07
C ASP A 67 17.40 6.10 -12.40
N VAL A 68 16.54 6.49 -11.46
CA VAL A 68 15.08 6.39 -11.53
C VAL A 68 14.46 7.73 -11.90
N ASP A 69 13.63 7.73 -12.94
CA ASP A 69 12.71 8.83 -13.24
C ASP A 69 11.50 8.75 -12.30
N VAL A 70 11.49 9.64 -11.30
CA VAL A 70 10.47 9.68 -10.25
C VAL A 70 9.09 10.02 -10.81
N ASN A 71 9.04 10.97 -11.77
CA ASN A 71 7.77 11.36 -12.37
C ASN A 71 7.13 10.21 -13.12
N ALA A 72 7.91 9.54 -13.97
CA ALA A 72 7.41 8.38 -14.74
C ALA A 72 6.93 7.26 -13.83
N LEU A 73 7.65 6.97 -12.74
CA LEU A 73 7.27 5.94 -11.78
C LEU A 73 5.96 6.28 -11.04
N ILE A 74 5.79 7.51 -10.57
CA ILE A 74 4.58 7.93 -9.88
C ILE A 74 3.38 7.99 -10.85
N ASP A 75 3.58 8.48 -12.08
CA ASP A 75 2.56 8.49 -13.11
C ASP A 75 2.10 7.04 -13.45
N GLU A 76 3.03 6.07 -13.52
CA GLU A 76 2.72 4.64 -13.70
C GLU A 76 1.88 4.09 -12.53
N ILE A 77 2.25 4.38 -11.29
CA ILE A 77 1.47 3.97 -10.10
C ILE A 77 0.08 4.58 -10.14
N CYS A 78 -0.05 5.87 -10.46
CA CYS A 78 -1.34 6.54 -10.58
C CYS A 78 -2.21 5.89 -11.68
N ALA A 79 -1.63 5.57 -12.82
CA ALA A 79 -2.35 4.91 -13.92
C ALA A 79 -2.88 3.52 -13.52
N VAL A 80 -2.05 2.71 -12.87
CA VAL A 80 -2.43 1.37 -12.39
C VAL A 80 -3.52 1.47 -11.33
N GLU A 81 -3.37 2.31 -10.33
CA GLU A 81 -4.36 2.46 -9.26
C GLU A 81 -5.69 3.04 -9.79
N ASN A 82 -5.66 3.97 -10.75
CA ASN A 82 -6.87 4.54 -11.32
C ASN A 82 -7.57 3.62 -12.33
N ALA A 83 -6.88 2.61 -12.87
CA ALA A 83 -7.49 1.58 -13.71
C ALA A 83 -8.44 0.64 -12.94
N HIS A 84 -8.31 0.58 -11.61
CA HIS A 84 -9.19 -0.22 -10.76
C HIS A 84 -10.42 0.61 -10.36
N PRO A 85 -11.62 0.25 -10.83
CA PRO A 85 -12.84 0.97 -10.49
C PRO A 85 -13.12 0.88 -8.99
N ARG A 86 -13.39 2.03 -8.37
CA ARG A 86 -13.77 2.13 -6.96
C ARG A 86 -15.21 2.59 -6.83
N PRO A 87 -15.97 2.02 -5.88
CA PRO A 87 -17.36 2.43 -5.66
C PRO A 87 -17.53 3.93 -5.38
N SER A 88 -16.54 4.54 -4.70
CA SER A 88 -16.52 5.96 -4.36
C SER A 88 -16.18 6.90 -5.52
N GLY A 89 -15.67 6.38 -6.63
CA GLY A 89 -15.17 7.21 -7.74
C GLY A 89 -13.93 8.04 -7.42
N ILE A 90 -13.27 7.78 -6.30
CA ILE A 90 -12.04 8.50 -5.90
C ILE A 90 -10.91 8.17 -6.85
N LEU A 91 -10.30 9.23 -7.41
CA LEU A 91 -9.09 9.15 -8.22
C LEU A 91 -7.87 9.55 -7.41
N LEU A 92 -6.75 8.93 -7.75
CA LEU A 92 -5.44 9.35 -7.27
C LEU A 92 -4.88 10.40 -8.23
N GLU A 93 -4.57 11.58 -7.70
CA GLU A 93 -4.05 12.71 -8.48
C GLU A 93 -2.59 12.99 -8.11
N PHE A 94 -1.72 13.10 -9.13
CA PHE A 94 -0.34 13.57 -8.96
C PHE A 94 -0.30 15.09 -9.16
N VAL A 95 -0.35 15.84 -8.06
CA VAL A 95 -0.66 17.29 -8.06
C VAL A 95 0.55 18.18 -7.98
N GLU A 96 1.65 17.74 -7.38
CA GLU A 96 2.87 18.57 -7.21
C GLU A 96 4.10 17.78 -7.64
N LYS A 97 4.79 18.25 -8.67
CA LYS A 97 6.00 17.62 -9.19
C LYS A 97 6.94 18.66 -9.84
N LEU A 98 8.23 18.36 -9.82
CA LEU A 98 9.21 19.10 -10.63
C LEU A 98 9.09 18.70 -12.10
N PRO A 99 9.50 19.57 -13.06
CA PRO A 99 9.49 19.24 -14.48
C PRO A 99 10.28 17.97 -14.81
N GLN A 100 11.39 17.73 -14.09
CA GLN A 100 12.21 16.52 -14.16
C GLN A 100 12.73 16.19 -12.76
N CYS A 101 12.73 14.92 -12.40
CA CYS A 101 13.31 14.43 -11.17
C CYS A 101 13.88 13.03 -11.38
N ARG A 102 15.21 12.94 -11.32
CA ARG A 102 15.92 11.65 -11.35
C ARG A 102 16.68 11.47 -10.05
N LEU A 103 16.56 10.30 -9.45
CA LEU A 103 17.19 9.96 -8.19
C LEU A 103 17.94 8.63 -8.32
N MET A 104 19.08 8.52 -7.65
CA MET A 104 19.81 7.26 -7.48
C MET A 104 19.19 6.50 -6.30
N ILE A 105 18.26 5.62 -6.61
CA ILE A 105 17.49 4.84 -5.63
C ILE A 105 17.09 3.50 -6.20
N ASP A 106 16.75 2.56 -5.34
CA ASP A 106 16.12 1.30 -5.77
C ASP A 106 14.66 1.55 -6.21
N ARG A 107 14.40 1.36 -7.53
CA ARG A 107 13.08 1.57 -8.14
C ARG A 107 11.99 0.73 -7.46
N ILE A 108 12.30 -0.53 -7.11
CA ILE A 108 11.31 -1.46 -6.53
C ILE A 108 10.98 -1.01 -5.10
N ARG A 109 11.99 -0.64 -4.31
CA ARG A 109 11.80 -0.18 -2.93
C ARG A 109 11.10 1.17 -2.87
N PHE A 110 11.45 2.09 -3.77
CA PHE A 110 10.75 3.37 -3.84
C PHE A 110 9.28 3.18 -4.28
N ALA A 111 9.02 2.35 -5.28
CA ALA A 111 7.66 2.00 -5.68
C ALA A 111 6.88 1.33 -4.53
N GLN A 112 7.52 0.49 -3.73
CA GLN A 112 6.92 -0.14 -2.55
C GLN A 112 6.47 0.91 -1.51
N VAL A 113 7.32 1.89 -1.22
CA VAL A 113 6.99 3.03 -0.33
C VAL A 113 5.76 3.78 -0.85
N VAL A 114 5.79 4.21 -2.11
CA VAL A 114 4.70 4.98 -2.72
C VAL A 114 3.41 4.19 -2.74
N ASN A 115 3.45 2.93 -3.22
CA ASN A 115 2.27 2.06 -3.29
C ASN A 115 1.66 1.81 -1.91
N ASN A 116 2.49 1.61 -0.89
CA ASN A 116 1.97 1.38 0.46
C ASN A 116 1.23 2.61 1.02
N LEU A 117 1.79 3.81 0.83
CA LEU A 117 1.14 5.04 1.26
C LEU A 117 -0.14 5.31 0.47
N VAL A 118 -0.09 5.16 -0.86
CA VAL A 118 -1.25 5.36 -1.74
C VAL A 118 -2.38 4.38 -1.43
N LYS A 119 -2.06 3.08 -1.29
CA LYS A 119 -3.06 2.07 -0.96
C LYS A 119 -3.69 2.30 0.42
N ASN A 120 -2.92 2.76 1.40
CA ASN A 120 -3.46 3.15 2.69
C ASN A 120 -4.41 4.34 2.55
N ALA A 121 -4.02 5.40 1.86
CA ALA A 121 -4.86 6.57 1.62
C ALA A 121 -6.18 6.19 0.92
N LEU A 122 -6.10 5.43 -0.18
CA LEU A 122 -7.29 4.98 -0.92
C LEU A 122 -8.20 4.06 -0.09
N LYS A 123 -7.63 3.24 0.79
CA LYS A 123 -8.34 2.30 1.66
C LYS A 123 -9.14 2.99 2.76
N PHE A 124 -8.62 4.09 3.30
CA PHE A 124 -9.23 4.81 4.42
C PHE A 124 -10.01 6.06 3.99
N THR A 125 -10.11 6.31 2.68
CA THR A 125 -10.92 7.39 2.11
C THR A 125 -12.18 6.80 1.48
N GLU A 126 -13.33 7.08 2.06
CA GLU A 126 -14.63 6.66 1.50
C GLU A 126 -15.18 7.66 0.50
N GLN A 127 -14.95 8.95 0.73
CA GLN A 127 -15.36 10.05 -0.12
C GLN A 127 -14.30 11.16 -0.10
N GLY A 128 -14.17 11.90 -1.20
CA GLY A 128 -13.25 13.03 -1.31
C GLY A 128 -12.10 12.78 -2.27
N SER A 129 -10.85 12.98 -1.87
CA SER A 129 -9.69 12.91 -2.76
C SER A 129 -8.47 12.28 -2.12
N VAL A 130 -7.63 11.68 -2.96
CA VAL A 130 -6.29 11.21 -2.61
C VAL A 130 -5.30 11.87 -3.56
N LYS A 131 -4.31 12.56 -3.03
CA LYS A 131 -3.32 13.33 -3.77
C LYS A 131 -1.93 12.88 -3.39
N ILE A 132 -1.07 12.72 -4.40
CA ILE A 132 0.36 12.50 -4.21
C ILE A 132 1.12 13.69 -4.76
N GLY A 133 2.23 14.02 -4.15
CA GLY A 133 3.10 15.07 -4.63
C GLY A 133 4.48 15.00 -4.00
N TYR A 134 5.39 15.79 -4.58
CA TYR A 134 6.68 16.03 -3.97
C TYR A 134 7.25 17.40 -4.37
N ARG A 135 8.11 17.92 -3.50
CA ARG A 135 8.85 19.15 -3.74
C ARG A 135 10.29 19.04 -3.25
N ARG A 136 11.16 19.80 -3.85
CA ARG A 136 12.55 19.92 -3.41
C ARG A 136 12.62 20.87 -2.22
N LEU A 137 13.29 20.42 -1.17
CA LEU A 137 13.63 21.25 -0.01
C LEU A 137 15.01 21.90 -0.20
N SER A 138 15.41 22.77 0.75
CA SER A 138 16.78 23.22 0.89
C SER A 138 17.72 22.01 1.09
N ASN A 139 18.98 22.11 0.69
CA ASN A 139 20.00 21.06 0.87
C ASN A 139 19.81 19.78 0.05
N ASN A 140 19.19 19.87 -1.12
CA ASN A 140 19.02 18.75 -2.04
C ASN A 140 18.11 17.60 -1.53
N ASN A 141 17.38 17.82 -0.45
CA ASN A 141 16.39 16.88 0.05
C ASN A 141 15.05 17.05 -0.70
N PHE A 142 14.27 15.97 -0.72
CA PHE A 142 12.94 15.96 -1.28
C PHE A 142 11.91 15.65 -0.20
N TYR A 143 10.78 16.30 -0.26
CA TYR A 143 9.62 16.01 0.57
C TYR A 143 8.54 15.39 -0.31
N PHE A 144 8.28 14.10 -0.08
CA PHE A 144 7.20 13.36 -0.73
C PHE A 144 6.02 13.28 0.23
N TYR A 145 4.82 13.36 -0.30
CA TYR A 145 3.61 13.22 0.50
C TYR A 145 2.49 12.52 -0.26
N VAL A 146 1.65 11.82 0.50
CA VAL A 146 0.33 11.35 0.07
C VAL A 146 -0.67 11.98 1.03
N ALA A 147 -1.60 12.76 0.49
CA ALA A 147 -2.64 13.44 1.26
C ALA A 147 -3.99 12.85 0.90
N ASP A 148 -4.77 12.51 1.91
CA ASP A 148 -6.11 11.98 1.78
C ASP A 148 -7.13 12.78 2.60
N THR A 149 -8.39 12.63 2.25
CA THR A 149 -9.52 13.22 2.97
C THR A 149 -10.30 12.15 3.74
N GLY A 150 -9.63 11.10 4.16
CA GLY A 150 -10.22 9.96 4.86
C GLY A 150 -10.60 10.22 6.31
N CYS A 151 -10.76 9.15 7.06
CA CYS A 151 -11.24 9.20 8.45
C CYS A 151 -10.28 9.85 9.45
N GLY A 152 -9.05 10.16 9.05
CA GLY A 152 -8.02 10.71 9.92
C GLY A 152 -7.47 9.71 10.95
N ILE A 153 -6.48 10.16 11.71
CA ILE A 153 -5.74 9.37 12.70
C ILE A 153 -5.73 10.12 14.03
N ASP A 154 -6.10 9.42 15.08
CA ASP A 154 -6.04 9.95 16.46
C ASP A 154 -4.61 10.35 16.83
N GLU A 155 -4.47 11.37 17.66
CA GLU A 155 -3.17 11.89 18.08
C GLU A 155 -2.31 10.82 18.78
N ASP A 156 -2.91 10.02 19.63
CA ASP A 156 -2.23 8.93 20.34
C ASP A 156 -1.73 7.84 19.41
N SER A 157 -2.44 7.64 18.30
CA SER A 157 -2.12 6.61 17.32
C SER A 157 -1.07 7.02 16.29
N ARG A 158 -0.82 8.32 16.09
CA ARG A 158 0.09 8.83 15.04
C ARG A 158 1.52 8.29 15.14
N ARG A 159 2.00 8.00 16.34
CA ARG A 159 3.32 7.38 16.55
C ARG A 159 3.25 5.87 16.33
N ALA A 160 2.21 5.26 16.84
CA ALA A 160 2.03 3.81 16.83
C ALA A 160 1.82 3.23 15.42
N ILE A 161 1.28 3.99 14.45
CA ILE A 161 1.03 3.48 13.10
C ILE A 161 2.29 3.03 12.35
N PHE A 162 3.48 3.52 12.74
CA PHE A 162 4.75 3.10 12.18
C PHE A 162 5.37 1.92 12.93
N GLU A 163 4.76 1.47 14.01
CA GLU A 163 5.16 0.27 14.73
C GLU A 163 4.66 -0.99 14.01
N ARG A 164 5.28 -2.10 14.30
CA ARG A 164 5.05 -3.39 13.66
C ARG A 164 3.73 -3.99 14.14
N PHE A 165 2.97 -4.57 13.21
CA PHE A 165 1.69 -5.26 13.48
C PHE A 165 0.59 -4.37 14.06
N VAL A 166 0.77 -3.06 14.03
CA VAL A 166 -0.25 -2.11 14.50
C VAL A 166 -1.32 -1.92 13.43
N LYS A 167 -2.58 -2.06 13.83
CA LYS A 167 -3.76 -1.83 13.00
C LYS A 167 -4.71 -0.91 13.76
N MET A 168 -5.10 0.20 13.13
CA MET A 168 -6.08 1.13 13.68
C MET A 168 -7.50 0.55 13.73
N ASN A 169 -7.81 -0.32 12.78
CA ASN A 169 -9.10 -0.99 12.66
C ASN A 169 -8.89 -2.45 12.28
N TYR A 170 -9.24 -3.36 13.18
CA TYR A 170 -9.10 -4.80 12.97
C TYR A 170 -10.06 -5.35 11.91
N ASN A 171 -11.15 -4.64 11.60
CA ASN A 171 -12.11 -5.03 10.57
C ASN A 171 -11.58 -4.75 9.15
N ILE A 172 -10.54 -3.94 9.02
CA ILE A 172 -9.95 -3.59 7.74
C ILE A 172 -8.74 -4.49 7.46
N ARG A 173 -8.77 -5.20 6.35
CA ARG A 173 -7.68 -6.10 5.92
C ARG A 173 -6.34 -5.35 5.84
N GLY A 174 -5.28 -5.94 6.38
CA GLY A 174 -3.92 -5.40 6.32
C GLY A 174 -2.97 -6.20 7.18
N THR A 175 -1.69 -6.18 6.87
CA THR A 175 -0.64 -6.93 7.59
C THR A 175 -0.17 -6.20 8.86
N GLY A 176 -0.32 -4.87 8.89
CA GLY A 176 0.27 -4.01 9.92
C GLY A 176 1.80 -3.88 9.80
N LEU A 177 2.38 -4.36 8.69
CA LEU A 177 3.82 -4.27 8.42
C LEU A 177 4.17 -3.17 7.41
N GLY A 178 3.24 -2.79 6.54
CA GLY A 178 3.52 -1.88 5.44
C GLY A 178 4.18 -0.57 5.86
N LEU A 179 3.63 0.15 6.85
CA LEU A 179 4.21 1.42 7.30
C LEU A 179 5.56 1.25 8.02
N SER A 180 5.78 0.15 8.75
CA SER A 180 7.08 -0.13 9.36
C SER A 180 8.14 -0.49 8.32
N ILE A 181 7.78 -1.20 7.25
CA ILE A 181 8.66 -1.47 6.10
C ILE A 181 8.96 -0.14 5.37
N THR A 182 7.93 0.68 5.11
CA THR A 182 8.10 2.01 4.52
C THR A 182 9.08 2.86 5.31
N LYS A 183 8.93 2.90 6.65
CA LYS A 183 9.84 3.61 7.54
C LYS A 183 11.28 3.12 7.38
N SER A 184 11.50 1.81 7.40
CA SER A 184 12.84 1.23 7.26
C SER A 184 13.49 1.57 5.92
N ILE A 185 12.73 1.55 4.82
CA ILE A 185 13.24 1.92 3.49
C ILE A 185 13.61 3.42 3.46
N VAL A 186 12.75 4.29 3.99
CA VAL A 186 13.01 5.75 4.04
C VAL A 186 14.23 6.06 4.91
N GLU A 187 14.38 5.42 6.06
CA GLU A 187 15.52 5.57 6.97
C GLU A 187 16.82 5.06 6.33
N HIS A 188 16.79 4.02 5.50
CA HIS A 188 17.95 3.56 4.74
C HIS A 188 18.53 4.66 3.83
N TYR A 189 17.68 5.47 3.20
CA TYR A 189 18.10 6.63 2.39
C TYR A 189 18.35 7.90 3.22
N GLY A 190 18.46 7.80 4.55
CA GLY A 190 18.72 8.92 5.45
C GLY A 190 17.54 9.88 5.60
N GLY A 191 16.35 9.47 5.17
CA GLY A 191 15.12 10.23 5.29
C GLY A 191 14.39 10.00 6.61
N GLY A 192 13.30 10.74 6.79
CA GLY A 192 12.35 10.55 7.89
C GLY A 192 10.94 10.43 7.35
N ILE A 193 10.07 9.73 8.08
CA ILE A 193 8.65 9.60 7.76
C ILE A 193 7.81 10.08 8.93
N GLY A 194 6.70 10.71 8.63
CA GLY A 194 5.75 11.20 9.63
C GLY A 194 4.33 11.26 9.08
N VAL A 195 3.39 11.62 9.94
CA VAL A 195 1.99 11.81 9.60
C VAL A 195 1.47 13.10 10.26
N GLU A 196 0.77 13.87 9.45
CA GLU A 196 -0.07 14.98 9.90
C GLU A 196 -1.53 14.58 9.66
N SER A 197 -2.37 14.65 10.67
CA SER A 197 -3.77 14.23 10.55
C SER A 197 -4.66 15.05 11.48
N LYS A 198 -5.88 15.29 11.04
CA LYS A 198 -6.96 15.83 11.87
C LYS A 198 -8.12 14.84 11.80
N LYS A 199 -8.66 14.50 12.95
CA LYS A 199 -9.87 13.70 13.09
C LYS A 199 -11.05 14.60 13.39
#